data_05c22c90103c810c3ef0b1181db2eb85
#
_entry.id   05c22c90103c810c3ef0b1181db2eb85
#
_cell.length_a   1.000
_cell.length_b   1.000
_cell.length_c   1.000
_cell.angle_alpha   90.00
_cell.angle_beta   90.00
_cell.angle_gamma   90.00
#
_symmetry.space_group_name_H-M   'P 1'
#
loop_
_entity.id
_entity.type
_entity.pdbx_description
1 polymer ?
#
loop_
_entity_poly.entity_id
_entity_poly.type
_entity_poly.pdbx_seq_one_letter_code
_entity_poly.pdbx_strand_id
1 'polypeptide(L)'
;MIFKRIDHVEIVTDRPDETVAFYTDVLGFTVRERDRIERSGLGVPIDLVYLELGGTTVELITYDGAKVDPAPQTEHLGYRMIALEIEDMDRAVDYLKTKGIDITWGPRVAPAYARAEIRDPNGYSIELRQWFR
;
A
#
# COMPACT_ATOMS: atom_id res chain seq x y z
N MET A 1 10.49 12.52 -24.26
CA MET A 1 10.75 11.27 -23.51
C MET A 1 9.66 10.23 -23.79
N ILE A 2 10.05 8.99 -24.00
CA ILE A 2 9.09 7.88 -24.23
C ILE A 2 8.36 7.54 -22.93
N PHE A 3 9.10 7.44 -21.84
CA PHE A 3 8.54 7.13 -20.54
C PHE A 3 8.20 8.41 -19.78
N LYS A 4 6.98 8.51 -19.25
CA LYS A 4 6.46 9.75 -18.65
C LYS A 4 6.57 9.76 -17.13
N ARG A 5 6.15 8.67 -16.49
CA ARG A 5 6.05 8.54 -15.02
C ARG A 5 5.74 7.10 -14.64
N ILE A 6 5.79 6.82 -13.36
CA ILE A 6 5.18 5.60 -12.84
C ILE A 6 3.67 5.81 -12.86
N ASP A 7 2.95 4.96 -13.59
CA ASP A 7 1.49 5.06 -13.70
C ASP A 7 0.80 4.56 -12.42
N HIS A 8 1.20 3.38 -11.96
CA HIS A 8 0.66 2.78 -10.73
C HIS A 8 1.63 1.77 -10.15
N VAL A 9 1.39 1.40 -8.89
CA VAL A 9 2.04 0.28 -8.21
C VAL A 9 1.00 -0.81 -8.02
N GLU A 10 1.34 -2.05 -8.34
CA GLU A 10 0.45 -3.19 -8.22
C GLU A 10 0.74 -3.98 -6.96
N ILE A 11 -0.31 -4.29 -6.20
CA ILE A 11 -0.25 -5.08 -4.96
C ILE A 11 -1.19 -6.27 -5.09
N VAL A 12 -0.67 -7.47 -4.90
CA VAL A 12 -1.45 -8.69 -4.91
C VAL A 12 -2.07 -8.90 -3.53
N THR A 13 -3.35 -9.24 -3.50
CA THR A 13 -4.06 -9.58 -2.26
C THR A 13 -4.95 -10.80 -2.48
N ASP A 14 -5.09 -11.64 -1.44
CA ASP A 14 -6.08 -12.70 -1.38
C ASP A 14 -7.25 -12.34 -0.45
N ARG A 15 -7.28 -11.11 0.06
CA ARG A 15 -8.32 -10.56 0.94
C ARG A 15 -8.71 -9.15 0.50
N PRO A 16 -9.36 -9.01 -0.67
CA PRO A 16 -9.58 -7.71 -1.30
C PRO A 16 -10.45 -6.77 -0.47
N ASP A 17 -11.53 -7.26 0.15
CA ASP A 17 -12.45 -6.38 0.90
C ASP A 17 -11.78 -5.78 2.13
N GLU A 18 -11.04 -6.58 2.88
CA GLU A 18 -10.29 -6.13 4.05
C GLU A 18 -9.19 -5.15 3.65
N THR A 19 -8.53 -5.42 2.52
CA THR A 19 -7.46 -4.55 2.00
C THR A 19 -8.01 -3.21 1.53
N VAL A 20 -9.11 -3.20 0.78
CA VAL A 20 -9.78 -1.96 0.36
C VAL A 20 -10.19 -1.13 1.57
N ALA A 21 -10.80 -1.77 2.58
CA ALA A 21 -11.20 -1.07 3.81
C ALA A 21 -9.99 -0.42 4.51
N PHE A 22 -8.87 -1.12 4.60
CA PHE A 22 -7.66 -0.57 5.21
C PHE A 22 -7.15 0.66 4.44
N TYR A 23 -7.00 0.56 3.13
CA TYR A 23 -6.48 1.68 2.33
C TYR A 23 -7.45 2.87 2.30
N THR A 24 -8.76 2.63 2.31
CA THR A 24 -9.74 3.72 2.30
C THR A 24 -10.01 4.29 3.69
N ASP A 25 -10.34 3.47 4.67
CA ASP A 25 -10.80 3.90 5.98
C ASP A 25 -9.64 4.33 6.90
N VAL A 26 -8.47 3.71 6.75
CA VAL A 26 -7.30 4.03 7.56
C VAL A 26 -6.39 5.01 6.84
N LEU A 27 -6.01 4.74 5.60
CA LEU A 27 -4.98 5.53 4.90
C LEU A 27 -5.55 6.69 4.07
N GLY A 28 -6.87 6.73 3.86
CA GLY A 28 -7.51 7.84 3.16
C GLY A 28 -7.47 7.78 1.64
N PHE A 29 -7.17 6.61 1.06
CA PHE A 29 -7.32 6.41 -0.38
C PHE A 29 -8.80 6.44 -0.77
N THR A 30 -9.08 6.74 -2.03
CA THR A 30 -10.41 6.61 -2.62
C THR A 30 -10.40 5.53 -3.69
N VAL A 31 -11.48 4.77 -3.79
CA VAL A 31 -11.67 3.83 -4.89
C VAL A 31 -12.03 4.63 -6.13
N ARG A 32 -11.13 4.62 -7.13
CA ARG A 32 -11.40 5.29 -8.40
C ARG A 32 -12.20 4.40 -9.33
N GLU A 33 -11.88 3.10 -9.38
CA GLU A 33 -12.45 2.17 -10.32
C GLU A 33 -12.30 0.73 -9.84
N ARG A 34 -13.24 -0.13 -10.23
CA ARG A 34 -13.16 -1.57 -10.07
C ARG A 34 -13.33 -2.21 -11.44
N ASP A 35 -12.62 -3.31 -11.68
CA ASP A 35 -12.71 -4.03 -12.93
C ASP A 35 -12.55 -5.54 -12.70
N ARG A 36 -13.07 -6.33 -13.62
CA ARG A 36 -12.84 -7.77 -13.67
C ARG A 36 -12.44 -8.14 -15.09
N ILE A 37 -11.36 -8.88 -15.22
CA ILE A 37 -10.84 -9.33 -16.50
C ILE A 37 -10.91 -10.86 -16.53
N GLU A 38 -11.88 -11.39 -17.30
CA GLU A 38 -12.06 -12.84 -17.43
C GLU A 38 -10.89 -13.48 -18.19
N ARG A 39 -10.46 -12.83 -19.28
CA ARG A 39 -9.34 -13.26 -20.10
C ARG A 39 -8.12 -12.41 -19.79
N SER A 40 -7.55 -12.63 -18.62
CA SER A 40 -6.44 -11.80 -18.12
C SER A 40 -5.10 -12.02 -18.81
N GLY A 41 -4.94 -13.18 -19.46
CA GLY A 41 -3.63 -13.62 -19.94
C GLY A 41 -2.71 -14.15 -18.84
N LEU A 42 -3.19 -14.21 -17.59
CA LEU A 42 -2.42 -14.63 -16.41
C LEU A 42 -2.82 -16.02 -15.89
N GLY A 43 -3.59 -16.75 -16.66
CA GLY A 43 -3.98 -18.13 -16.35
C GLY A 43 -5.31 -18.27 -15.60
N VAL A 44 -5.79 -17.22 -14.95
CA VAL A 44 -7.06 -17.17 -14.23
C VAL A 44 -7.68 -15.79 -14.41
N PRO A 45 -9.00 -15.62 -14.21
CA PRO A 45 -9.60 -14.29 -14.14
C PRO A 45 -8.98 -13.49 -12.98
N ILE A 46 -8.97 -12.17 -13.12
CA ILE A 46 -8.47 -11.27 -12.10
C ILE A 46 -9.52 -10.21 -11.76
N ASP A 47 -9.53 -9.81 -10.50
CA ASP A 47 -10.27 -8.65 -10.02
C ASP A 47 -9.28 -7.53 -9.71
N LEU A 48 -9.61 -6.31 -10.14
CA LEU A 48 -8.79 -5.12 -9.95
C LEU A 48 -9.55 -4.06 -9.18
N VAL A 49 -8.86 -3.39 -8.27
CA VAL A 49 -9.36 -2.19 -7.60
C VAL A 49 -8.28 -1.11 -7.70
N TYR A 50 -8.63 0.00 -8.33
CA TYR A 50 -7.73 1.15 -8.45
C TYR A 50 -8.00 2.12 -7.30
N LEU A 51 -7.00 2.31 -6.46
CA LEU A 51 -7.03 3.19 -5.29
C LEU A 51 -6.16 4.41 -5.56
N GLU A 52 -6.68 5.58 -5.20
CA GLU A 52 -5.99 6.84 -5.48
C GLU A 52 -5.78 7.66 -4.21
N LEU A 53 -4.58 8.22 -4.08
CA LEU A 53 -4.21 9.14 -3.01
C LEU A 53 -3.22 10.17 -3.58
N GLY A 54 -3.59 11.46 -3.50
CA GLY A 54 -2.68 12.55 -3.88
C GLY A 54 -2.15 12.47 -5.30
N GLY A 55 -2.95 11.99 -6.25
CA GLY A 55 -2.55 11.83 -7.65
C GLY A 55 -1.71 10.57 -7.93
N THR A 56 -1.50 9.72 -6.93
CA THR A 56 -0.82 8.43 -7.11
C THR A 56 -1.83 7.29 -7.05
N THR A 57 -1.55 6.20 -7.75
CA THR A 57 -2.46 5.05 -7.86
C THR A 57 -1.79 3.78 -7.37
N VAL A 58 -2.50 3.07 -6.50
CA VAL A 58 -2.23 1.69 -6.14
C VAL A 58 -3.31 0.82 -6.76
N GLU A 59 -2.92 -0.20 -7.49
CA GLU A 59 -3.83 -1.19 -8.08
C GLU A 59 -3.77 -2.46 -7.26
N LEU A 60 -4.91 -2.85 -6.68
CA LEU A 60 -5.03 -4.14 -6.01
C LEU A 60 -5.44 -5.18 -7.04
N ILE A 61 -4.71 -6.29 -7.08
CA ILE A 61 -5.02 -7.41 -7.96
C ILE A 61 -5.29 -8.66 -7.13
N THR A 62 -6.39 -9.34 -7.45
CA THR A 62 -6.76 -10.63 -6.88
C THR A 62 -6.85 -11.66 -8.00
N TYR A 63 -6.12 -12.76 -7.88
CA TYR A 63 -6.18 -13.88 -8.80
C TYR A 63 -7.32 -14.80 -8.38
N ASP A 64 -8.35 -14.91 -9.21
CA ASP A 64 -9.53 -15.69 -8.90
C ASP A 64 -9.21 -17.18 -8.85
N GLY A 65 -9.43 -17.80 -7.68
CA GLY A 65 -9.20 -19.22 -7.47
C GLY A 65 -7.74 -19.66 -7.41
N ALA A 66 -6.79 -18.75 -7.53
CA ALA A 66 -5.37 -19.08 -7.43
C ALA A 66 -4.85 -18.88 -6.00
N LYS A 67 -3.96 -19.80 -5.58
CA LYS A 67 -3.23 -19.65 -4.33
C LYS A 67 -2.01 -18.77 -4.58
N VAL A 68 -1.80 -17.78 -3.71
CA VAL A 68 -0.63 -16.90 -3.76
C VAL A 68 0.27 -17.11 -2.55
N ASP A 69 1.55 -16.86 -2.72
CA ASP A 69 2.51 -16.94 -1.63
C ASP A 69 2.35 -15.76 -0.67
N PRO A 70 2.67 -15.93 0.62
CA PRO A 70 2.66 -14.81 1.56
C PRO A 70 3.62 -13.70 1.15
N ALA A 71 3.32 -12.47 1.58
CA ALA A 71 4.22 -11.34 1.41
C ALA A 71 5.58 -11.63 2.06
N PRO A 72 6.71 -11.26 1.42
CA PRO A 72 8.03 -11.44 2.00
C PRO A 72 8.17 -10.72 3.33
N GLN A 73 8.73 -11.39 4.33
CA GLN A 73 8.94 -10.84 5.68
C GLN A 73 10.39 -10.54 5.98
N THR A 74 11.31 -10.92 5.10
CA THR A 74 12.75 -10.74 5.26
C THR A 74 13.34 -9.98 4.07
N GLU A 75 14.59 -9.58 4.18
CA GLU A 75 15.30 -8.88 3.11
C GLU A 75 15.37 -9.75 1.86
N HIS A 76 15.08 -9.16 0.71
CA HIS A 76 15.08 -9.83 -0.58
C HIS A 76 15.41 -8.82 -1.69
N LEU A 77 15.82 -9.33 -2.84
CA LEU A 77 15.97 -8.49 -4.03
C LEU A 77 14.59 -8.13 -4.58
N GLY A 78 14.45 -6.88 -5.03
CA GLY A 78 13.22 -6.39 -5.63
C GLY A 78 12.60 -5.24 -4.86
N TYR A 79 11.32 -5.07 -5.04
CA TYR A 79 10.58 -3.98 -4.37
C TYR A 79 10.49 -4.27 -2.87
N ARG A 80 10.73 -3.24 -2.08
CA ARG A 80 10.73 -3.37 -0.63
C ARG A 80 9.41 -2.92 -0.01
N MET A 81 8.96 -1.71 -0.32
CA MET A 81 7.72 -1.14 0.21
C MET A 81 7.34 0.13 -0.55
N ILE A 82 6.12 0.57 -0.36
CA ILE A 82 5.71 1.93 -0.75
C ILE A 82 5.92 2.86 0.44
N ALA A 83 6.16 4.14 0.16
CA ALA A 83 6.25 5.18 1.18
C ALA A 83 5.14 6.20 0.97
N LEU A 84 4.43 6.53 2.05
CA LEU A 84 3.41 7.57 2.07
C LEU A 84 3.97 8.80 2.75
N GLU A 85 3.83 9.94 2.11
CA GLU A 85 4.19 11.21 2.73
C GLU A 85 3.11 11.63 3.72
N ILE A 86 3.54 12.04 4.91
CA ILE A 86 2.66 12.55 5.98
C ILE A 86 3.13 13.94 6.39
N GLU A 87 2.23 14.73 6.95
CA GLU A 87 2.55 16.08 7.40
C GLU A 87 3.24 16.11 8.76
N ASP A 88 2.84 15.23 9.68
CA ASP A 88 3.29 15.24 11.08
C ASP A 88 3.32 13.82 11.63
N MET A 89 4.51 13.37 12.05
CA MET A 89 4.72 12.01 12.52
C MET A 89 3.97 11.72 13.82
N ASP A 90 3.99 12.64 14.78
CA ASP A 90 3.32 12.43 16.07
C ASP A 90 1.82 12.29 15.89
N ARG A 91 1.23 13.16 15.06
CA ARG A 91 -0.20 13.08 14.73
C ARG A 91 -0.55 11.79 13.99
N ALA A 92 0.30 11.35 13.07
CA ALA A 92 0.07 10.11 12.34
C ALA A 92 0.11 8.90 13.26
N VAL A 93 1.06 8.84 14.19
CA VAL A 93 1.17 7.75 15.17
C VAL A 93 -0.06 7.71 16.07
N ASP A 94 -0.50 8.86 16.58
CA ASP A 94 -1.70 8.95 17.42
C ASP A 94 -2.96 8.53 16.67
N TYR A 95 -3.11 8.98 15.42
CA TYR A 95 -4.21 8.59 14.56
C TYR A 95 -4.25 7.08 14.32
N LEU A 96 -3.11 6.47 13.96
CA LEU A 96 -3.02 5.04 13.70
C LEU A 96 -3.37 4.21 14.94
N LYS A 97 -2.96 4.69 16.12
CA LYS A 97 -3.33 4.09 17.39
C LYS A 97 -4.85 4.04 17.58
N THR A 98 -5.55 5.11 17.23
CA THR A 98 -7.03 5.14 17.30
C THR A 98 -7.67 4.15 16.34
N LYS A 99 -6.98 3.78 15.26
CA LYS A 99 -7.45 2.80 14.27
C LYS A 99 -6.99 1.37 14.59
N GLY A 100 -6.27 1.17 15.69
CA GLY A 100 -5.77 -0.15 16.08
C GLY A 100 -4.62 -0.66 15.20
N ILE A 101 -3.89 0.25 14.56
CA ILE A 101 -2.76 -0.09 13.67
C ILE A 101 -1.46 0.06 14.44
N ASP A 102 -0.68 -1.01 14.49
CA ASP A 102 0.62 -1.01 15.15
C ASP A 102 1.71 -0.36 14.30
N ILE A 103 2.60 0.39 14.95
CA ILE A 103 3.86 0.82 14.35
C ILE A 103 4.82 -0.36 14.45
N THR A 104 5.23 -0.89 13.31
CA THR A 104 6.10 -2.06 13.25
C THR A 104 7.58 -1.70 13.31
N TRP A 105 7.92 -0.46 13.01
CA TRP A 105 9.28 0.07 13.11
C TRP A 105 9.24 1.59 13.28
N GLY A 106 10.11 2.10 14.13
CA GLY A 106 10.22 3.54 14.40
C GLY A 106 9.15 4.07 15.35
N PRO A 107 8.86 5.38 15.34
CA PRO A 107 9.45 6.41 14.48
C PRO A 107 10.94 6.65 14.75
N ARG A 108 11.66 6.96 13.68
CA ARG A 108 13.03 7.45 13.76
C ARG A 108 13.09 8.86 13.18
N VAL A 109 13.69 9.77 13.92
CA VAL A 109 13.85 11.17 13.51
C VAL A 109 15.30 11.42 13.13
N ALA A 110 15.51 11.91 11.93
CA ALA A 110 16.79 12.36 11.41
C ALA A 110 16.72 13.88 11.15
N PRO A 111 17.82 14.56 10.81
CA PRO A 111 17.76 16.03 10.58
C PRO A 111 16.82 16.47 9.45
N ALA A 112 16.69 15.66 8.39
CA ALA A 112 15.92 16.04 7.19
C ALA A 112 14.54 15.39 7.14
N TYR A 113 14.27 14.37 7.95
CA TYR A 113 13.01 13.61 7.88
C TYR A 113 12.75 12.79 9.14
N ALA A 114 11.50 12.39 9.30
CA ALA A 114 11.10 11.33 10.22
C ALA A 114 10.45 10.21 9.41
N ARG A 115 10.67 8.96 9.84
CA ARG A 115 10.06 7.79 9.19
C ARG A 115 9.63 6.74 10.21
N ALA A 116 8.60 6.02 9.86
CA ALA A 116 8.10 4.86 10.58
C ALA A 116 7.58 3.83 9.57
N GLU A 117 7.28 2.64 10.03
CA GLU A 117 6.70 1.60 9.19
C GLU A 117 5.47 1.00 9.86
N ILE A 118 4.50 0.67 9.04
CA ILE A 118 3.30 -0.09 9.40
C ILE A 118 3.15 -1.24 8.41
N ARG A 119 2.16 -2.10 8.62
CA ARG A 119 1.83 -3.17 7.68
C ARG A 119 0.38 -3.08 7.26
N ASP A 120 0.12 -3.41 6.00
CA ASP A 120 -1.24 -3.59 5.51
C ASP A 120 -1.79 -4.97 5.90
N PRO A 121 -3.07 -5.28 5.61
CA PRO A 121 -3.65 -6.59 5.97
C PRO A 121 -2.99 -7.81 5.33
N ASN A 122 -2.22 -7.63 4.25
CA ASN A 122 -1.49 -8.71 3.58
C ASN A 122 -0.08 -8.90 4.14
N GLY A 123 0.34 -8.04 5.07
CA GLY A 123 1.69 -8.06 5.62
C GLY A 123 2.71 -7.26 4.82
N TYR A 124 2.30 -6.45 3.83
CA TYR A 124 3.19 -5.51 3.15
C TYR A 124 3.60 -4.41 4.10
N SER A 125 4.89 -4.10 4.13
CA SER A 125 5.38 -2.93 4.84
C SER A 125 5.05 -1.66 4.07
N ILE A 126 4.64 -0.64 4.80
CA ILE A 126 4.39 0.71 4.29
C ILE A 126 5.22 1.67 5.13
N GLU A 127 6.05 2.48 4.48
CA GLU A 127 6.77 3.54 5.16
C GLU A 127 5.90 4.78 5.27
N LEU A 128 5.95 5.44 6.44
CA LEU A 128 5.43 6.80 6.63
C LEU A 128 6.62 7.75 6.62
N ARG A 129 6.56 8.80 5.80
CA ARG A 129 7.66 9.74 5.64
C ARG A 129 7.18 11.17 5.86
N GLN A 130 7.77 11.82 6.85
CA GLN A 130 7.64 13.27 7.04
C GLN A 130 8.96 13.94 6.63
N TRP A 131 8.88 14.92 5.76
CA TRP A 131 10.04 15.73 5.39
C TRP A 131 10.07 17.02 6.20
N PHE A 132 11.23 17.35 6.74
CA PHE A 132 11.46 18.63 7.43
C PHE A 132 12.03 19.63 6.43
N ARG A 133 11.15 20.43 5.84
CA ARG A 133 11.53 21.43 4.84
C ARG A 133 10.56 22.63 4.81
#